data_503f13dacf40166e0f57dac71207dd9d
#
_entry.id   503f13dacf40166e0f57dac71207dd9d
#
_cell.length_a   1.000
_cell.length_b   1.000
_cell.length_c   1.000
_cell.angle_alpha   90.00
_cell.angle_beta   90.00
_cell.angle_gamma   90.00
#
_symmetry.space_group_name_H-M   'P 1'
#
loop_
_entity.id
_entity.type
_entity.pdbx_description
1 polymer ?
#
loop_
_entity_poly.entity_id
_entity_poly.type
_entity_poly.pdbx_seq_one_letter_code
_entity_poly.pdbx_strand_id
1 'polypeptide(L)'
;MEVFFREKTKSTPRIHFDPEKHRLEISGESYPENSAKFYSPMLQWLEAYLQQLSNEDIHVDIELIYFNSSSSKVFMNFFDLLEEAAGKGVSVEIRWKYHPDNDIAQECGEEFQEDLQQVAFHLVEL
;
A
#
# COMPACT_ATOMS: atom_id res chain seq x y z
N MET A 1 -6.44 -15.59 10.13
CA MET A 1 -5.52 -15.25 9.04
C MET A 1 -4.19 -14.79 9.63
N GLU A 2 -3.09 -15.21 9.03
CA GLU A 2 -1.77 -14.93 9.58
C GLU A 2 -1.25 -13.56 9.13
N VAL A 3 -0.32 -13.01 9.94
CA VAL A 3 0.42 -11.80 9.60
C VAL A 3 1.24 -12.06 8.33
N PHE A 4 1.26 -11.08 7.42
CA PHE A 4 2.15 -11.11 6.26
C PHE A 4 3.33 -10.21 6.55
N PHE A 5 4.54 -10.77 6.58
CA PHE A 5 5.74 -10.01 6.92
C PHE A 5 6.87 -10.29 5.95
N ARG A 6 7.56 -9.21 5.52
CA ARG A 6 8.81 -9.28 4.76
C ARG A 6 9.76 -8.24 5.32
N GLU A 7 10.99 -8.67 5.62
CA GLU A 7 12.02 -7.74 6.07
C GLU A 7 12.47 -6.86 4.94
N LYS A 8 12.86 -5.64 5.28
CA LYS A 8 13.43 -4.69 4.35
C LYS A 8 14.76 -5.20 3.80
N THR A 9 14.96 -5.06 2.48
CA THR A 9 16.25 -5.28 1.85
C THR A 9 16.69 -3.98 1.16
N LYS A 10 17.84 -4.01 0.49
CA LYS A 10 18.32 -2.84 -0.27
C LYS A 10 17.34 -2.45 -1.37
N SER A 11 16.71 -3.43 -2.01
CA SER A 11 15.85 -3.21 -3.18
C SER A 11 14.37 -3.46 -2.93
N THR A 12 13.98 -3.91 -1.73
CA THR A 12 12.58 -4.21 -1.40
C THR A 12 12.21 -3.61 -0.06
N PRO A 13 10.95 -3.17 0.09
CA PRO A 13 10.51 -2.54 1.33
C PRO A 13 10.21 -3.54 2.43
N ARG A 14 10.14 -3.04 3.65
CA ARG A 14 9.56 -3.78 4.76
C ARG A 14 8.05 -3.81 4.57
N ILE A 15 7.45 -4.98 4.72
CA ILE A 15 6.01 -5.15 4.62
C ILE A 15 5.53 -5.83 5.90
N HIS A 16 4.56 -5.23 6.57
CA HIS A 16 3.97 -5.79 7.79
C HIS A 16 2.47 -5.58 7.77
N PHE A 17 1.73 -6.63 7.47
CA PHE A 17 0.26 -6.61 7.41
C PHE A 17 -0.30 -7.43 8.56
N ASP A 18 -0.97 -6.77 9.49
CA ASP A 18 -1.55 -7.39 10.68
C ASP A 18 -3.08 -7.45 10.54
N PRO A 19 -3.64 -8.65 10.33
CA PRO A 19 -5.08 -8.78 10.09
C PRO A 19 -5.92 -8.58 11.34
N GLU A 20 -5.37 -8.80 12.52
CA GLU A 20 -6.11 -8.59 13.78
C GLU A 20 -6.27 -7.11 14.09
N LYS A 21 -5.22 -6.33 13.85
CA LYS A 21 -5.24 -4.89 14.11
C LYS A 21 -5.76 -4.09 12.91
N HIS A 22 -6.00 -4.74 11.78
CA HIS A 22 -6.38 -4.10 10.52
C HIS A 22 -5.40 -3.00 10.13
N ARG A 23 -4.12 -3.31 10.21
CA ARG A 23 -3.05 -2.36 9.98
C ARG A 23 -2.09 -2.90 8.93
N LEU A 24 -1.91 -2.14 7.85
CA LEU A 24 -1.04 -2.52 6.73
C LEU A 24 0.08 -1.49 6.61
N GLU A 25 1.33 -1.93 6.74
CA GLU A 25 2.48 -1.02 6.72
C GLU A 25 3.49 -1.45 5.66
N ILE A 26 3.97 -0.49 4.86
CA ILE A 26 4.99 -0.68 3.84
C ILE A 26 5.97 0.48 3.94
N SER A 27 7.28 0.19 4.06
CA SER A 27 8.28 1.25 4.16
C SER A 27 9.62 0.84 3.57
N GLY A 28 10.29 1.76 2.88
CA GLY A 28 11.63 1.57 2.34
C GLY A 28 11.71 1.91 0.86
N GLU A 29 12.55 1.15 0.14
CA GLU A 29 12.75 1.34 -1.29
C GLU A 29 12.21 0.13 -2.06
N SER A 30 11.75 0.34 -3.30
CA SER A 30 11.16 -0.72 -4.09
C SER A 30 11.65 -0.68 -5.54
N TYR A 31 12.68 -1.49 -5.82
CA TYR A 31 13.19 -1.71 -7.18
C TYR A 31 13.69 -3.15 -7.36
N PRO A 32 12.84 -4.18 -7.05
CA PRO A 32 13.25 -5.56 -7.25
C PRO A 32 13.39 -5.86 -8.75
N GLU A 33 14.21 -6.86 -9.11
CA GLU A 33 14.39 -7.27 -10.49
C GLU A 33 13.08 -7.69 -11.15
N ASN A 34 12.22 -8.36 -10.36
CA ASN A 34 10.92 -8.81 -10.84
C ASN A 34 9.86 -8.40 -9.82
N SER A 35 9.26 -7.24 -10.02
CA SER A 35 8.25 -6.69 -9.10
C SER A 35 7.01 -7.59 -9.02
N ALA A 36 6.57 -8.13 -10.14
CA ALA A 36 5.39 -9.00 -10.16
C ALA A 36 5.61 -10.23 -9.28
N LYS A 37 6.77 -10.87 -9.42
CA LYS A 37 7.10 -12.06 -8.62
C LYS A 37 7.23 -11.72 -7.13
N PHE A 38 7.88 -10.61 -6.82
CA PHE A 38 8.08 -10.21 -5.41
C PHE A 38 6.75 -9.89 -4.73
N TYR A 39 5.88 -9.14 -5.40
CA TYR A 39 4.65 -8.64 -4.79
C TYR A 39 3.43 -9.56 -4.94
N SER A 40 3.52 -10.60 -5.79
CA SER A 40 2.39 -11.52 -5.99
C SER A 40 1.86 -12.12 -4.68
N PRO A 41 2.71 -12.62 -3.76
CA PRO A 41 2.20 -13.12 -2.47
C PRO A 41 1.50 -12.05 -1.63
N MET A 42 2.00 -10.82 -1.67
CA MET A 42 1.40 -9.69 -0.95
C MET A 42 -0.01 -9.40 -1.48
N LEU A 43 -0.15 -9.34 -2.81
CA LEU A 43 -1.45 -9.05 -3.43
C LEU A 43 -2.43 -10.18 -3.19
N GLN A 44 -1.98 -11.44 -3.22
CA GLN A 44 -2.82 -12.59 -2.92
C GLN A 44 -3.31 -12.56 -1.47
N TRP A 45 -2.41 -12.22 -0.55
CA TRP A 45 -2.77 -12.07 0.85
C TRP A 45 -3.83 -10.98 1.03
N LEU A 46 -3.62 -9.85 0.36
CA LEU A 46 -4.54 -8.71 0.45
C LEU A 46 -5.93 -9.08 -0.07
N GLU A 47 -6.02 -9.74 -1.22
CA GLU A 47 -7.29 -10.19 -1.77
C GLU A 47 -8.04 -11.09 -0.79
N ALA A 48 -7.35 -12.08 -0.23
CA ALA A 48 -7.96 -13.00 0.73
C ALA A 48 -8.41 -12.28 2.00
N TYR A 49 -7.60 -11.33 2.48
CA TYR A 49 -7.91 -10.55 3.66
C TYR A 49 -9.17 -9.69 3.44
N LEU A 50 -9.21 -8.96 2.32
CA LEU A 50 -10.34 -8.07 2.03
C LEU A 50 -11.65 -8.83 1.86
N GLN A 51 -11.61 -10.06 1.34
CA GLN A 51 -12.81 -10.88 1.17
C GLN A 51 -13.46 -11.28 2.49
N GLN A 52 -12.71 -11.25 3.59
CA GLN A 52 -13.23 -11.60 4.92
C GLN A 52 -13.89 -10.42 5.62
N LEU A 53 -13.74 -9.21 5.07
CA LEU A 53 -14.21 -7.98 5.71
C LEU A 53 -15.57 -7.57 5.19
N SER A 54 -16.33 -6.84 6.01
CA SER A 54 -17.62 -6.27 5.63
C SER A 54 -17.72 -4.78 5.95
N ASN A 55 -17.36 -4.35 7.17
CA ASN A 55 -17.47 -2.95 7.58
C ASN A 55 -16.37 -2.51 8.54
N GLU A 56 -15.28 -3.24 8.56
CA GLU A 56 -14.16 -2.93 9.44
C GLU A 56 -13.40 -1.68 8.96
N ASP A 57 -12.55 -1.15 9.85
CA ASP A 57 -11.68 -0.01 9.56
C ASP A 57 -10.26 -0.49 9.29
N ILE A 58 -9.71 -0.17 8.13
CA ILE A 58 -8.34 -0.54 7.76
C ILE A 58 -7.49 0.73 7.73
N HIS A 59 -6.32 0.65 8.35
CA HIS A 59 -5.32 1.72 8.31
C HIS A 59 -4.09 1.26 7.54
N VAL A 60 -3.73 2.01 6.51
CA VAL A 60 -2.59 1.70 5.63
C VAL A 60 -1.58 2.83 5.73
N ASP A 61 -0.34 2.48 6.10
CA ASP A 61 0.76 3.44 6.18
C ASP A 61 1.83 3.05 5.17
N ILE A 62 2.15 3.96 4.26
CA ILE A 62 3.14 3.72 3.21
C ILE A 62 4.17 4.85 3.21
N GLU A 63 5.44 4.47 3.27
CA GLU A 63 6.55 5.41 3.14
C GLU A 63 7.57 4.83 2.17
N LEU A 64 7.44 5.17 0.89
CA LEU A 64 8.37 4.73 -0.14
C LEU A 64 9.34 5.86 -0.45
N ILE A 65 10.64 5.63 -0.19
CA ILE A 65 11.69 6.61 -0.43
C ILE A 65 12.01 6.67 -1.92
N TYR A 66 12.09 5.49 -2.55
CA TYR A 66 12.30 5.36 -3.99
C TYR A 66 11.55 4.12 -4.48
N PHE A 67 11.00 4.20 -5.68
CA PHE A 67 10.37 3.05 -6.33
C PHE A 67 10.43 3.21 -7.84
N ASN A 68 10.61 2.08 -8.55
CA ASN A 68 10.68 2.10 -10.00
C ASN A 68 9.27 1.98 -10.63
N SER A 69 9.20 2.10 -11.96
CA SER A 69 7.92 2.09 -12.67
C SER A 69 7.16 0.77 -12.54
N SER A 70 7.85 -0.36 -12.46
CA SER A 70 7.18 -1.65 -12.28
C SER A 70 6.58 -1.77 -10.88
N SER A 71 7.23 -1.22 -9.87
CA SER A 71 6.68 -1.15 -8.52
C SER A 71 5.47 -0.21 -8.48
N SER A 72 5.52 0.90 -9.20
CA SER A 72 4.39 1.83 -9.28
C SER A 72 3.12 1.13 -9.78
N LYS A 73 3.26 0.25 -10.79
CA LYS A 73 2.12 -0.52 -11.30
C LYS A 73 1.54 -1.46 -10.24
N VAL A 74 2.41 -2.08 -9.44
CA VAL A 74 1.97 -2.94 -8.34
C VAL A 74 1.15 -2.15 -7.33
N PHE A 75 1.61 -0.94 -6.99
CA PHE A 75 0.89 -0.10 -6.04
C PHE A 75 -0.43 0.43 -6.61
N MET A 76 -0.52 0.65 -7.91
CA MET A 76 -1.81 0.94 -8.53
C MET A 76 -2.80 -0.20 -8.28
N ASN A 77 -2.38 -1.44 -8.52
CA ASN A 77 -3.22 -2.61 -8.25
C ASN A 77 -3.57 -2.75 -6.78
N PHE A 78 -2.60 -2.49 -5.91
CA PHE A 78 -2.79 -2.53 -4.46
C PHE A 78 -3.89 -1.55 -4.04
N PHE A 79 -3.81 -0.31 -4.51
CA PHE A 79 -4.81 0.71 -4.18
C PHE A 79 -6.17 0.40 -4.82
N ASP A 80 -6.20 -0.16 -6.02
CA ASP A 80 -7.45 -0.54 -6.69
C ASP A 80 -8.20 -1.60 -5.88
N LEU A 81 -7.49 -2.57 -5.30
CA LEU A 81 -8.10 -3.57 -4.44
C LEU A 81 -8.73 -2.93 -3.19
N LEU A 82 -8.02 -1.97 -2.58
CA LEU A 82 -8.53 -1.25 -1.42
C LEU A 82 -9.74 -0.38 -1.78
N GLU A 83 -9.69 0.27 -2.93
CA GLU A 83 -10.78 1.11 -3.42
C GLU A 83 -12.04 0.27 -3.65
N GLU A 84 -11.89 -0.91 -4.23
CA GLU A 84 -13.01 -1.83 -4.44
C GLU A 84 -13.63 -2.26 -3.11
N ALA A 85 -12.81 -2.60 -2.12
CA ALA A 85 -13.30 -2.98 -0.80
C ALA A 85 -14.02 -1.82 -0.12
N ALA A 86 -13.49 -0.60 -0.25
CA ALA A 86 -14.13 0.59 0.30
C ALA A 86 -15.49 0.85 -0.34
N GLY A 87 -15.62 0.57 -1.63
CA GLY A 87 -16.91 0.69 -2.33
C GLY A 87 -17.95 -0.32 -1.85
N LYS A 88 -17.51 -1.37 -1.16
CA LYS A 88 -18.41 -2.40 -0.63
C LYS A 88 -18.70 -2.23 0.88
N GLY A 89 -18.21 -1.17 1.50
CA GLY A 89 -18.52 -0.85 2.89
C GLY A 89 -17.36 -0.90 3.88
N VAL A 90 -16.18 -1.36 3.45
CA VAL A 90 -14.99 -1.34 4.31
C VAL A 90 -14.46 0.09 4.37
N SER A 91 -14.10 0.56 5.58
CA SER A 91 -13.52 1.89 5.74
C SER A 91 -12.01 1.80 5.61
N VAL A 92 -11.44 2.45 4.61
CA VAL A 92 -10.00 2.39 4.33
C VAL A 92 -9.39 3.78 4.43
N GLU A 93 -8.39 3.92 5.30
CA GLU A 93 -7.63 5.15 5.44
C GLU A 93 -6.18 4.87 5.07
N ILE A 94 -5.66 5.58 4.06
CA ILE A 94 -4.31 5.43 3.56
C ILE A 94 -3.53 6.68 3.90
N ARG A 95 -2.34 6.52 4.51
CA ARG A 95 -1.42 7.61 4.75
C ARG A 95 -0.16 7.38 3.92
N TRP A 96 0.02 8.22 2.92
CA TRP A 96 1.20 8.23 2.05
C TRP A 96 2.17 9.23 2.62
N LYS A 97 3.24 8.73 3.22
CA LYS A 97 4.23 9.53 3.94
C LYS A 97 5.42 9.82 3.05
N TYR A 98 5.88 11.06 3.05
CA TYR A 98 7.02 11.47 2.23
C TYR A 98 7.83 12.56 2.93
N HIS A 99 9.13 12.59 2.65
CA HIS A 99 9.99 13.67 3.13
C HIS A 99 9.79 14.93 2.29
N PRO A 100 9.91 16.14 2.89
CA PRO A 100 9.62 17.38 2.17
C PRO A 100 10.55 17.63 0.97
N ASP A 101 11.73 17.04 0.94
CA ASP A 101 12.66 17.15 -0.18
C ASP A 101 12.48 16.06 -1.24
N ASN A 102 11.54 15.16 -1.06
CA ASN A 102 11.27 14.06 -2.00
C ASN A 102 10.10 14.41 -2.91
N ASP A 103 10.37 15.24 -3.93
CA ASP A 103 9.34 15.72 -4.84
C ASP A 103 8.67 14.59 -5.63
N ILE A 104 9.45 13.57 -6.00
CA ILE A 104 8.93 12.45 -6.79
C ILE A 104 7.91 11.66 -5.98
N ALA A 105 8.21 11.38 -4.71
CA ALA A 105 7.26 10.66 -3.84
C ALA A 105 5.99 11.48 -3.63
N GLN A 106 6.12 12.80 -3.43
CA GLN A 106 4.97 13.68 -3.29
C GLN A 106 4.09 13.65 -4.54
N GLU A 107 4.69 13.82 -5.72
CA GLU A 107 3.95 13.84 -6.99
C GLU A 107 3.23 12.52 -7.25
N CYS A 108 3.90 11.39 -6.98
CA CYS A 108 3.28 10.08 -7.15
C CYS A 108 2.11 9.88 -6.19
N GLY A 109 2.25 10.34 -4.95
CA GLY A 109 1.15 10.31 -3.99
C GLY A 109 -0.05 11.11 -4.46
N GLU A 110 0.20 12.29 -5.02
CA GLU A 110 -0.85 13.14 -5.57
C GLU A 110 -1.58 12.45 -6.72
N GLU A 111 -0.83 11.77 -7.61
CA GLU A 111 -1.42 11.03 -8.72
C GLU A 111 -2.28 9.85 -8.24
N PHE A 112 -1.81 9.08 -7.26
CA PHE A 112 -2.60 8.01 -6.68
C PHE A 112 -3.88 8.56 -6.04
N GLN A 113 -3.78 9.67 -5.33
CA GLN A 113 -4.92 10.30 -4.69
C GLN A 113 -6.01 10.69 -5.69
N GLU A 114 -5.62 11.19 -6.85
CA GLU A 114 -6.57 11.60 -7.89
C GLU A 114 -7.44 10.44 -8.40
N ASP A 115 -6.87 9.24 -8.45
CA ASP A 115 -7.55 8.06 -8.99
C ASP A 115 -8.46 7.36 -7.96
N LEU A 116 -8.38 7.74 -6.70
CA LEU A 116 -9.09 7.06 -5.61
C LEU A 116 -10.20 7.95 -5.06
N GLN A 117 -11.41 7.38 -4.92
CA GLN A 117 -12.59 8.12 -4.50
C GLN A 117 -13.24 7.56 -3.23
N GLN A 118 -13.18 6.24 -3.05
CA GLN A 118 -13.86 5.57 -1.94
C GLN A 118 -12.99 5.48 -0.70
N VAL A 119 -11.67 5.44 -0.85
CA VAL A 119 -10.74 5.41 0.28
C VAL A 119 -10.40 6.84 0.71
N ALA A 120 -10.05 7.01 2.00
CA ALA A 120 -9.52 8.27 2.49
C ALA A 120 -8.00 8.24 2.30
N PHE A 121 -7.50 8.98 1.32
CA PHE A 121 -6.07 9.00 0.96
C PHE A 121 -5.47 10.33 1.42
N HIS A 122 -4.52 10.24 2.34
CA HIS A 122 -3.86 11.42 2.93
C HIS A 122 -2.39 11.47 2.55
N LEU A 123 -1.95 12.64 2.12
CA LEU A 123 -0.53 12.95 1.90
C LEU A 123 0.03 13.49 3.21
N VAL A 124 1.04 12.83 3.75
CA VAL A 124 1.62 13.18 5.05
C VAL A 124 3.08 13.55 4.89
N GLU A 125 3.38 14.84 5.03
CA GLU A 125 4.76 15.33 5.00
C GLU A 125 5.44 15.03 6.33
N LEU A 126 6.62 14.45 6.25
CA LEU A 126 7.41 14.08 7.43
C LEU A 126 8.32 15.19 7.95
#